data_45df41aac17c23aed15053d57570c4c7
#
_entry.id   45df41aac17c23aed15053d57570c4c7
#
_cell.length_a   1.000
_cell.length_b   1.000
_cell.length_c   1.000
_cell.angle_alpha   90.00
_cell.angle_beta   90.00
_cell.angle_gamma   90.00
#
_symmetry.space_group_name_H-M   'P 1'
#
loop_
_entity.id
_entity.type
_entity.pdbx_description
1 polymer ?
#
loop_
_entity_poly.entity_id
_entity_poly.type
_entity_poly.pdbx_seq_one_letter_code
_entity_poly.pdbx_strand_id
1 'polypeptide(L)'
;MRSSAGPGRGPNGVPLAIAVSPILSARVRARDLERIRQAAPGSKIVNLSVEGLADGPVDDVEVLLRGWLVAEAFDRLLARAPHLTWVHSATSGVERALTPAARERDVLVTNARGVFSRPIAEHVLLMILAVSRHLPELLELQRERTWQPLEGRELRELTIGIVGYGSLGRSVASLASAFGARVLAMRRRPEGASAAGDPAAMIDDGEGFPFEPRVERVVGPDRLHELLAESDIVVLAAPLTSETEGMIDEAAVGAMKRDAWLINVARGRLVDDTALVRALRDNRIGGAALDTFRDEPLPPGSPYWELPNVILTPHTAWSSARVLDRSIDLFCDNLVRFSRGEPLRNVVDPAAGY
;
A
#
# COMPACT_ATOMS: atom_id res chain seq x y z
N MET A 1 14.24 -19.75 -31.48
CA MET A 1 14.49 -20.74 -30.40
C MET A 1 15.23 -20.01 -29.29
N ARG A 2 14.54 -19.58 -28.23
CA ARG A 2 15.18 -19.03 -27.04
C ARG A 2 15.53 -20.21 -26.13
N SER A 3 16.83 -20.38 -25.86
CA SER A 3 17.37 -21.40 -24.94
C SER A 3 16.68 -21.26 -23.59
N SER A 4 16.09 -22.34 -23.08
CA SER A 4 15.60 -22.42 -21.71
C SER A 4 16.78 -22.31 -20.74
N ALA A 5 17.03 -21.12 -20.22
CA ALA A 5 18.00 -20.95 -19.15
C ALA A 5 17.53 -21.77 -17.94
N GLY A 6 18.41 -22.54 -17.33
CA GLY A 6 18.11 -23.28 -16.09
C GLY A 6 17.88 -22.32 -14.91
N PRO A 7 17.30 -22.79 -13.81
CA PRO A 7 16.97 -21.95 -12.67
C PRO A 7 18.21 -21.21 -12.13
N GLY A 8 18.05 -19.90 -11.86
CA GLY A 8 19.10 -19.02 -11.32
C GLY A 8 20.04 -18.41 -12.34
N ARG A 9 19.78 -18.58 -13.62
CA ARG A 9 20.56 -17.94 -14.69
C ARG A 9 19.75 -16.84 -15.34
N GLY A 10 20.40 -15.72 -15.65
CA GLY A 10 19.82 -14.65 -16.46
C GLY A 10 19.43 -15.15 -17.86
N PRO A 11 18.76 -14.32 -18.67
CA PRO A 11 18.35 -14.65 -20.03
C PRO A 11 19.51 -15.16 -20.93
N ASN A 12 20.75 -14.86 -20.55
CA ASN A 12 21.98 -15.23 -21.28
C ASN A 12 22.66 -16.51 -20.75
N GLY A 13 22.02 -17.24 -19.79
CA GLY A 13 22.57 -18.48 -19.24
C GLY A 13 23.69 -18.30 -18.19
N VAL A 14 24.01 -17.07 -17.79
CA VAL A 14 24.99 -16.71 -16.76
C VAL A 14 24.29 -16.60 -15.39
N PRO A 15 24.96 -16.95 -14.26
CA PRO A 15 24.42 -16.71 -12.92
C PRO A 15 24.03 -15.23 -12.73
N LEU A 16 22.84 -14.98 -12.17
CA LEU A 16 22.34 -13.63 -11.90
C LEU A 16 23.22 -12.88 -10.90
N ALA A 17 23.45 -11.61 -11.11
CA ALA A 17 23.99 -10.70 -10.11
C ALA A 17 22.84 -9.84 -9.55
N ILE A 18 22.60 -9.95 -8.25
CA ILE A 18 21.46 -9.38 -7.55
C ILE A 18 21.94 -8.39 -6.51
N ALA A 19 21.55 -7.12 -6.63
CA ALA A 19 21.74 -6.14 -5.57
C ALA A 19 20.56 -6.16 -4.61
N VAL A 20 20.84 -6.01 -3.32
CA VAL A 20 19.82 -6.04 -2.26
C VAL A 20 20.05 -4.86 -1.33
N SER A 21 19.06 -3.96 -1.24
CA SER A 21 19.10 -2.85 -0.27
C SER A 21 18.30 -3.19 1.00
N PRO A 22 18.48 -2.46 2.11
CA PRO A 22 17.70 -2.65 3.33
C PRO A 22 16.21 -2.60 3.07
N ILE A 23 15.42 -3.46 3.74
CA ILE A 23 13.96 -3.48 3.68
C ILE A 23 13.43 -3.11 5.06
N LEU A 24 12.41 -2.24 5.12
CA LEU A 24 11.76 -1.82 6.37
C LEU A 24 12.77 -1.33 7.42
N SER A 25 13.69 -0.44 7.03
CA SER A 25 14.76 0.11 7.86
C SER A 25 15.77 -0.91 8.45
N ALA A 26 15.68 -2.18 8.06
CA ALA A 26 16.56 -3.24 8.52
C ALA A 26 17.34 -3.87 7.35
N ARG A 27 18.56 -4.35 7.63
CA ARG A 27 19.29 -5.21 6.68
C ARG A 27 18.47 -6.47 6.42
N VAL A 28 18.52 -6.95 5.18
CA VAL A 28 17.93 -8.25 4.83
C VAL A 28 18.62 -9.34 5.66
N ARG A 29 17.81 -10.17 6.34
CA ARG A 29 18.32 -11.18 7.27
C ARG A 29 19.08 -12.29 6.53
N ALA A 30 20.07 -12.92 7.18
CA ALA A 30 20.84 -14.01 6.57
C ALA A 30 19.94 -15.13 6.00
N ARG A 31 18.86 -15.47 6.70
CA ARG A 31 17.88 -16.46 6.22
C ARG A 31 17.16 -16.03 4.94
N ASP A 32 16.93 -14.74 4.75
CA ASP A 32 16.25 -14.20 3.57
C ASP A 32 17.22 -14.18 2.37
N LEU A 33 18.49 -13.85 2.59
CA LEU A 33 19.52 -13.97 1.57
C LEU A 33 19.68 -15.42 1.12
N GLU A 34 19.56 -16.39 2.03
CA GLU A 34 19.61 -17.82 1.68
C GLU A 34 18.39 -18.22 0.83
N ARG A 35 17.19 -17.73 1.14
CA ARG A 35 15.98 -17.94 0.31
C ARG A 35 16.15 -17.37 -1.10
N ILE A 36 16.78 -16.18 -1.23
CA ILE A 36 17.11 -15.57 -2.52
C ILE A 36 18.09 -16.47 -3.30
N ARG A 37 19.13 -17.01 -2.65
CA ARG A 37 20.06 -17.96 -3.30
C ARG A 37 19.38 -19.25 -3.75
N GLN A 38 18.42 -19.75 -2.96
CA GLN A 38 17.65 -20.93 -3.35
C GLN A 38 16.73 -20.65 -4.55
N ALA A 39 16.14 -19.46 -4.63
CA ALA A 39 15.31 -19.04 -5.77
C ALA A 39 16.14 -18.80 -7.04
N ALA A 40 17.41 -18.37 -6.89
CA ALA A 40 18.37 -18.15 -7.98
C ALA A 40 19.72 -18.80 -7.69
N PRO A 41 19.85 -20.13 -7.87
CA PRO A 41 21.09 -20.86 -7.56
C PRO A 41 22.30 -20.34 -8.35
N GLY A 42 23.41 -20.16 -7.63
CA GLY A 42 24.65 -19.63 -8.22
C GLY A 42 24.69 -18.11 -8.38
N SER A 43 23.62 -17.38 -8.02
CA SER A 43 23.61 -15.90 -8.07
C SER A 43 24.65 -15.27 -7.16
N LYS A 44 25.20 -14.14 -7.60
CA LYS A 44 26.04 -13.26 -6.78
C LYS A 44 25.13 -12.24 -6.09
N ILE A 45 25.24 -12.09 -4.78
CA ILE A 45 24.47 -11.08 -4.03
C ILE A 45 25.41 -9.97 -3.60
N VAL A 46 25.04 -8.73 -3.91
CA VAL A 46 25.71 -7.49 -3.48
C VAL A 46 24.77 -6.76 -2.54
N ASN A 47 25.21 -6.54 -1.28
CA ASN A 47 24.42 -5.77 -0.33
C ASN A 47 24.70 -4.28 -0.49
N LEU A 48 23.63 -3.48 -0.42
CA LEU A 48 23.70 -2.02 -0.44
C LEU A 48 23.36 -1.46 0.94
N SER A 49 23.96 -0.32 1.28
CA SER A 49 23.46 0.52 2.38
C SER A 49 22.27 1.36 1.92
N VAL A 50 21.63 2.11 2.83
CA VAL A 50 20.56 3.06 2.52
C VAL A 50 21.05 4.15 1.56
N GLU A 51 22.33 4.55 1.69
CA GLU A 51 23.02 5.55 0.86
C GLU A 51 23.53 4.96 -0.47
N GLY A 52 23.33 3.65 -0.70
CA GLY A 52 23.74 2.97 -1.93
C GLY A 52 25.21 2.55 -1.97
N LEU A 53 25.89 2.48 -0.82
CA LEU A 53 27.22 1.90 -0.74
C LEU A 53 27.12 0.38 -0.88
N ALA A 54 27.87 -0.18 -1.82
CA ALA A 54 27.88 -1.60 -2.12
C ALA A 54 29.05 -2.31 -1.43
N ASP A 55 28.87 -3.55 -1.00
CA ASP A 55 29.91 -4.41 -0.45
C ASP A 55 30.69 -5.19 -1.53
N GLY A 56 30.36 -4.96 -2.80
CA GLY A 56 31.01 -5.59 -3.96
C GLY A 56 30.78 -4.80 -5.26
N PRO A 57 31.33 -5.30 -6.39
CA PRO A 57 31.13 -4.66 -7.72
C PRO A 57 29.66 -4.71 -8.12
N VAL A 58 29.20 -3.63 -8.76
CA VAL A 58 27.79 -3.46 -9.21
C VAL A 58 27.66 -3.49 -10.74
N ASP A 59 28.77 -3.56 -11.46
CA ASP A 59 28.79 -3.47 -12.92
C ASP A 59 27.98 -4.57 -13.60
N ASP A 60 28.00 -5.78 -13.02
CA ASP A 60 27.29 -6.96 -13.54
C ASP A 60 25.85 -7.10 -12.98
N VAL A 61 25.39 -6.19 -12.12
CA VAL A 61 24.06 -6.30 -11.48
C VAL A 61 22.95 -6.21 -12.51
N GLU A 62 22.11 -7.26 -12.58
CA GLU A 62 20.95 -7.36 -13.48
C GLU A 62 19.62 -7.12 -12.74
N VAL A 63 19.56 -7.43 -11.44
CA VAL A 63 18.36 -7.38 -10.62
C VAL A 63 18.61 -6.58 -9.33
N LEU A 64 17.69 -5.71 -8.97
CA LEU A 64 17.70 -4.99 -7.70
C LEU A 64 16.45 -5.30 -6.87
N LEU A 65 16.65 -5.83 -5.67
CA LEU A 65 15.64 -5.78 -4.61
C LEU A 65 15.78 -4.43 -3.90
N ARG A 66 14.90 -3.49 -4.26
CA ARG A 66 14.91 -2.13 -3.77
C ARG A 66 13.97 -1.97 -2.59
N GLY A 67 14.53 -1.81 -1.40
CA GLY A 67 13.80 -1.40 -0.19
C GLY A 67 14.06 0.10 0.13
N TRP A 68 14.65 0.37 1.28
CA TRP A 68 15.02 1.70 1.74
C TRP A 68 16.33 2.17 1.09
N LEU A 69 16.22 2.62 -0.14
CA LEU A 69 17.30 3.26 -0.89
C LEU A 69 16.84 4.66 -1.27
N VAL A 70 17.58 5.70 -0.88
CA VAL A 70 17.23 7.08 -1.25
C VAL A 70 17.28 7.26 -2.78
N ALA A 71 16.47 8.18 -3.31
CA ALA A 71 16.32 8.33 -4.76
C ALA A 71 17.64 8.61 -5.48
N GLU A 72 18.44 9.49 -4.92
CA GLU A 72 19.75 9.87 -5.47
C GLU A 72 20.75 8.70 -5.46
N ALA A 73 20.67 7.82 -4.45
CA ALA A 73 21.48 6.61 -4.39
C ALA A 73 21.05 5.59 -5.45
N PHE A 74 19.74 5.51 -5.71
CA PHE A 74 19.20 4.67 -6.76
C PHE A 74 19.64 5.15 -8.16
N ASP A 75 19.58 6.44 -8.44
CA ASP A 75 20.02 7.00 -9.71
C ASP A 75 21.54 6.83 -9.91
N ARG A 76 22.36 6.99 -8.84
CA ARG A 76 23.80 6.66 -8.89
C ARG A 76 24.05 5.17 -9.16
N LEU A 77 23.23 4.28 -8.60
CA LEU A 77 23.34 2.84 -8.88
C LEU A 77 22.99 2.55 -10.35
N LEU A 78 21.90 3.15 -10.85
CA LEU A 78 21.53 3.03 -12.27
C LEU A 78 22.68 3.42 -13.20
N ALA A 79 23.38 4.52 -12.91
CA ALA A 79 24.53 4.98 -13.72
C ALA A 79 25.72 4.00 -13.67
N ARG A 80 25.90 3.23 -12.59
CA ARG A 80 27.02 2.30 -12.37
C ARG A 80 26.71 0.85 -12.71
N ALA A 81 25.43 0.49 -12.84
CA ALA A 81 24.97 -0.86 -13.15
C ALA A 81 24.33 -0.90 -14.55
N PRO A 82 25.14 -0.94 -15.63
CA PRO A 82 24.64 -0.87 -17.01
C PRO A 82 23.75 -2.06 -17.38
N HIS A 83 23.90 -3.19 -16.69
CA HIS A 83 23.13 -4.40 -16.95
C HIS A 83 21.85 -4.52 -16.09
N LEU A 84 21.55 -3.54 -15.24
CA LEU A 84 20.33 -3.56 -14.40
C LEU A 84 19.09 -3.42 -15.30
N THR A 85 18.31 -4.50 -15.40
CA THR A 85 17.12 -4.61 -16.24
C THR A 85 15.84 -4.76 -15.44
N TRP A 86 15.90 -5.23 -14.19
CA TRP A 86 14.73 -5.42 -13.34
C TRP A 86 14.96 -4.89 -11.93
N VAL A 87 14.00 -4.08 -11.48
CA VAL A 87 13.91 -3.55 -10.10
C VAL A 87 12.64 -4.06 -9.46
N HIS A 88 12.75 -4.79 -8.34
CA HIS A 88 11.62 -5.10 -7.48
C HIS A 88 11.56 -4.12 -6.32
N SER A 89 10.54 -3.27 -6.29
CA SER A 89 10.29 -2.38 -5.15
C SER A 89 9.65 -3.18 -4.00
N ALA A 90 10.30 -3.21 -2.84
CA ALA A 90 9.75 -3.84 -1.63
C ALA A 90 8.63 -3.02 -0.98
N THR A 91 8.12 -1.98 -1.66
CA THR A 91 6.96 -1.16 -1.27
C THR A 91 5.85 -1.26 -2.31
N SER A 92 4.61 -1.01 -1.92
CA SER A 92 3.49 -0.96 -2.88
C SER A 92 3.54 0.32 -3.72
N GLY A 93 3.88 1.47 -3.12
CA GLY A 93 4.11 2.71 -3.84
C GLY A 93 5.45 2.67 -4.58
N VAL A 94 5.47 3.22 -5.78
CA VAL A 94 6.63 3.16 -6.68
C VAL A 94 7.20 4.54 -7.03
N GLU A 95 6.73 5.57 -6.38
CA GLU A 95 7.10 6.97 -6.62
C GLU A 95 8.62 7.15 -6.57
N ARG A 96 9.29 6.43 -5.66
CA ARG A 96 10.76 6.46 -5.50
C ARG A 96 11.51 5.48 -6.41
N ALA A 97 10.82 4.56 -7.09
CA ALA A 97 11.43 3.60 -8.02
C ALA A 97 11.26 4.04 -9.48
N LEU A 98 10.25 4.84 -9.79
CA LEU A 98 10.00 5.40 -11.12
C LEU A 98 10.68 6.77 -11.30
N THR A 99 11.98 6.86 -10.99
CA THR A 99 12.76 8.08 -11.25
C THR A 99 12.85 8.37 -12.75
N PRO A 100 13.14 9.62 -13.17
CA PRO A 100 13.38 9.94 -14.58
C PRO A 100 14.44 9.00 -15.20
N ALA A 101 15.55 8.77 -14.50
CA ALA A 101 16.61 7.88 -14.97
C ALA A 101 16.14 6.43 -15.17
N ALA A 102 15.29 5.91 -14.30
CA ALA A 102 14.72 4.57 -14.45
C ALA A 102 13.76 4.48 -15.65
N ARG A 103 12.98 5.53 -15.90
CA ARG A 103 12.08 5.63 -17.07
C ARG A 103 12.86 5.72 -18.39
N GLU A 104 13.90 6.53 -18.43
CA GLU A 104 14.77 6.69 -19.63
C GLU A 104 15.48 5.39 -20.02
N ARG A 105 15.80 4.55 -19.02
CA ARG A 105 16.45 3.25 -19.26
C ARG A 105 15.49 2.09 -19.53
N ASP A 106 14.17 2.34 -19.51
CA ASP A 106 13.13 1.31 -19.67
C ASP A 106 13.33 0.11 -18.74
N VAL A 107 13.73 0.38 -17.49
CA VAL A 107 13.94 -0.66 -16.49
C VAL A 107 12.59 -1.25 -16.10
N LEU A 108 12.46 -2.58 -16.16
CA LEU A 108 11.28 -3.26 -15.70
C LEU A 108 11.12 -3.07 -14.19
N VAL A 109 10.00 -2.53 -13.76
CA VAL A 109 9.70 -2.33 -12.33
C VAL A 109 8.56 -3.25 -11.90
N THR A 110 8.76 -3.96 -10.80
CA THR A 110 7.69 -4.67 -10.08
C THR A 110 7.59 -4.13 -8.66
N ASN A 111 6.43 -4.28 -8.02
CA ASN A 111 6.21 -3.76 -6.67
C ASN A 111 5.64 -4.82 -5.70
N ALA A 112 5.59 -4.48 -4.42
CA ALA A 112 5.09 -5.33 -3.36
C ALA A 112 3.56 -5.18 -3.13
N ARG A 113 2.77 -4.90 -4.19
CA ARG A 113 1.31 -4.84 -4.09
C ARG A 113 0.75 -6.16 -3.54
N GLY A 114 -0.16 -6.06 -2.57
CA GLY A 114 -0.77 -7.21 -1.89
C GLY A 114 -0.07 -7.60 -0.59
N VAL A 115 1.26 -7.47 -0.50
CA VAL A 115 2.07 -7.82 0.70
C VAL A 115 1.55 -7.16 1.98
N PHE A 116 1.12 -5.90 1.86
CA PHE A 116 0.69 -5.07 2.97
C PHE A 116 -0.83 -5.07 3.19
N SER A 117 -1.60 -5.71 2.31
CA SER A 117 -3.06 -5.58 2.30
C SER A 117 -3.71 -6.11 3.57
N ARG A 118 -3.23 -7.24 4.10
CA ARG A 118 -3.78 -7.83 5.33
C ARG A 118 -3.57 -6.95 6.56
N PRO A 119 -2.33 -6.57 6.96
CA PRO A 119 -2.16 -5.72 8.15
C PRO A 119 -2.86 -4.36 8.02
N ILE A 120 -2.85 -3.75 6.82
CA ILE A 120 -3.55 -2.48 6.61
C ILE A 120 -5.07 -2.66 6.73
N ALA A 121 -5.65 -3.75 6.20
CA ALA A 121 -7.08 -4.01 6.33
C ALA A 121 -7.50 -4.27 7.79
N GLU A 122 -6.67 -4.97 8.56
CA GLU A 122 -6.87 -5.16 10.00
C GLU A 122 -6.78 -3.83 10.76
N HIS A 123 -5.85 -2.95 10.38
CA HIS A 123 -5.75 -1.60 10.94
C HIS A 123 -6.98 -0.74 10.60
N VAL A 124 -7.47 -0.80 9.36
CA VAL A 124 -8.72 -0.13 8.96
C VAL A 124 -9.89 -0.63 9.78
N LEU A 125 -10.01 -1.96 9.96
CA LEU A 125 -11.08 -2.53 10.79
C LEU A 125 -10.96 -2.09 12.26
N LEU A 126 -9.75 -1.99 12.80
CA LEU A 126 -9.51 -1.42 14.14
C LEU A 126 -10.06 0.01 14.22
N MET A 127 -9.77 0.87 13.23
CA MET A 127 -10.28 2.25 13.20
C MET A 127 -11.80 2.27 13.08
N ILE A 128 -12.39 1.45 12.19
CA ILE A 128 -13.85 1.33 12.06
C ILE A 128 -14.49 0.96 13.40
N LEU A 129 -13.97 -0.05 14.09
CA LEU A 129 -14.48 -0.50 15.38
C LEU A 129 -14.27 0.56 16.47
N ALA A 130 -13.12 1.22 16.49
CA ALA A 130 -12.81 2.27 17.46
C ALA A 130 -13.81 3.42 17.38
N VAL A 131 -14.08 3.94 16.17
CA VAL A 131 -15.01 5.06 15.98
C VAL A 131 -16.47 4.64 16.19
N SER A 132 -16.86 3.46 15.73
CA SER A 132 -18.22 2.95 15.88
C SER A 132 -18.60 2.65 17.35
N ARG A 133 -17.62 2.43 18.21
CA ARG A 133 -17.80 2.11 19.62
C ARG A 133 -17.31 3.23 20.54
N HIS A 134 -17.05 4.43 20.03
CA HIS A 134 -16.61 5.61 20.78
C HIS A 134 -15.35 5.36 21.64
N LEU A 135 -14.41 4.54 21.14
CA LEU A 135 -13.23 4.18 21.92
C LEU A 135 -12.37 5.40 22.31
N PRO A 136 -12.13 6.42 21.44
CA PRO A 136 -11.40 7.62 21.83
C PRO A 136 -12.05 8.36 22.99
N GLU A 137 -13.34 8.57 22.93
CA GLU A 137 -14.13 9.25 23.98
C GLU A 137 -14.14 8.45 25.29
N LEU A 138 -14.27 7.12 25.20
CA LEU A 138 -14.21 6.24 26.38
C LEU A 138 -12.84 6.27 27.05
N LEU A 139 -11.75 6.39 26.27
CA LEU A 139 -10.40 6.52 26.82
C LEU A 139 -10.19 7.88 27.51
N GLU A 140 -10.84 8.95 27.03
CA GLU A 140 -10.81 10.24 27.69
C GLU A 140 -11.60 10.21 28.99
N LEU A 141 -12.84 9.69 28.98
CA LEU A 141 -13.63 9.45 30.17
C LEU A 141 -12.87 8.61 31.23
N GLN A 142 -12.09 7.60 30.78
CA GLN A 142 -11.21 6.82 31.67
C GLN A 142 -10.14 7.70 32.33
N ARG A 143 -9.50 8.61 31.58
CA ARG A 143 -8.49 9.55 32.12
C ARG A 143 -9.12 10.51 33.15
N GLU A 144 -10.33 10.97 32.87
CA GLU A 144 -11.13 11.83 33.76
C GLU A 144 -11.74 11.09 34.94
N ARG A 145 -11.62 9.75 35.02
CA ARG A 145 -12.25 8.88 36.01
C ARG A 145 -13.80 9.01 36.03
N THR A 146 -14.36 9.29 34.87
CA THR A 146 -15.79 9.45 34.66
C THR A 146 -16.41 8.13 34.17
N TRP A 147 -17.39 7.61 34.91
CA TRP A 147 -18.13 6.40 34.55
C TRP A 147 -19.41 6.78 33.78
N GLN A 148 -19.28 6.81 32.45
CA GLN A 148 -20.38 7.17 31.56
C GLN A 148 -20.49 6.17 30.41
N PRO A 149 -21.63 5.48 30.22
CA PRO A 149 -21.86 4.64 29.05
C PRO A 149 -22.12 5.50 27.82
N LEU A 150 -21.57 5.07 26.67
CA LEU A 150 -21.84 5.66 25.35
C LEU A 150 -22.50 4.60 24.47
N GLU A 151 -23.54 5.01 23.73
CA GLU A 151 -24.24 4.12 22.79
C GLU A 151 -23.47 4.03 21.47
N GLY A 152 -22.92 2.84 21.16
CA GLY A 152 -22.21 2.59 19.93
C GLY A 152 -23.10 2.01 18.84
N ARG A 153 -22.63 2.09 17.59
CA ARG A 153 -23.29 1.48 16.42
C ARG A 153 -22.72 0.09 16.14
N GLU A 154 -23.55 -0.83 15.64
CA GLU A 154 -23.11 -2.12 15.12
C GLU A 154 -22.67 -1.97 13.67
N LEU A 155 -21.62 -2.70 13.24
CA LEU A 155 -21.09 -2.57 11.87
C LEU A 155 -22.13 -2.93 10.80
N ARG A 156 -23.08 -3.82 11.08
CA ARG A 156 -24.17 -4.17 10.14
C ARG A 156 -25.13 -3.01 9.84
N GLU A 157 -25.09 -1.94 10.64
CA GLU A 157 -25.89 -0.72 10.45
C GLU A 157 -25.15 0.30 9.58
N LEU A 158 -23.86 0.04 9.30
CA LEU A 158 -22.98 0.97 8.63
C LEU A 158 -22.83 0.66 7.14
N THR A 159 -22.75 1.73 6.35
CA THR A 159 -22.28 1.69 4.97
C THR A 159 -20.83 2.12 4.93
N ILE A 160 -19.97 1.25 4.40
CA ILE A 160 -18.54 1.51 4.23
C ILE A 160 -18.25 1.74 2.76
N GLY A 161 -17.85 2.96 2.41
CA GLY A 161 -17.43 3.36 1.06
C GLY A 161 -15.92 3.21 0.90
N ILE A 162 -15.47 2.38 -0.04
CA ILE A 162 -14.05 2.12 -0.29
C ILE A 162 -13.63 2.82 -1.57
N VAL A 163 -12.82 3.87 -1.45
CA VAL A 163 -12.23 4.62 -2.56
C VAL A 163 -10.93 3.96 -2.97
N GLY A 164 -10.97 3.15 -4.04
CA GLY A 164 -9.86 2.32 -4.49
C GLY A 164 -10.10 0.83 -4.22
N TYR A 165 -10.67 0.12 -5.20
CA TYR A 165 -11.00 -1.31 -5.07
C TYR A 165 -9.95 -2.21 -5.74
N GLY A 166 -8.67 -2.06 -5.28
CA GLY A 166 -7.55 -2.94 -5.58
C GLY A 166 -7.37 -4.03 -4.51
N SER A 167 -6.15 -4.58 -4.35
CA SER A 167 -5.86 -5.62 -3.35
C SER A 167 -6.21 -5.17 -1.92
N LEU A 168 -5.82 -3.96 -1.52
CA LEU A 168 -6.15 -3.42 -0.20
C LEU A 168 -7.66 -3.22 -0.04
N GLY A 169 -8.33 -2.57 -1.00
CA GLY A 169 -9.78 -2.33 -0.93
C GLY A 169 -10.58 -3.63 -0.85
N ARG A 170 -10.18 -4.68 -1.56
CA ARG A 170 -10.79 -6.01 -1.46
C ARG A 170 -10.60 -6.64 -0.08
N SER A 171 -9.40 -6.49 0.51
CA SER A 171 -9.11 -6.98 1.85
C SER A 171 -9.96 -6.28 2.91
N VAL A 172 -10.12 -4.96 2.81
CA VAL A 172 -11.02 -4.18 3.68
C VAL A 172 -12.47 -4.62 3.49
N ALA A 173 -12.92 -4.78 2.24
CA ALA A 173 -14.27 -5.23 1.93
C ALA A 173 -14.55 -6.62 2.51
N SER A 174 -13.59 -7.56 2.43
CA SER A 174 -13.71 -8.90 2.99
C SER A 174 -13.95 -8.85 4.51
N LEU A 175 -13.14 -8.09 5.26
CA LEU A 175 -13.29 -7.94 6.71
C LEU A 175 -14.59 -7.21 7.06
N ALA A 176 -14.91 -6.10 6.40
CA ALA A 176 -16.13 -5.36 6.66
C ALA A 176 -17.40 -6.20 6.39
N SER A 177 -17.40 -6.97 5.30
CA SER A 177 -18.49 -7.88 4.96
C SER A 177 -18.67 -9.01 5.98
N ALA A 178 -17.58 -9.50 6.57
CA ALA A 178 -17.62 -10.53 7.61
C ALA A 178 -18.32 -10.03 8.89
N PHE A 179 -18.25 -8.72 9.16
CA PHE A 179 -18.98 -8.05 10.24
C PHE A 179 -20.40 -7.62 9.85
N GLY A 180 -20.83 -7.92 8.62
CA GLY A 180 -22.18 -7.63 8.13
C GLY A 180 -22.38 -6.20 7.64
N ALA A 181 -21.34 -5.38 7.49
CA ALA A 181 -21.45 -4.03 6.97
C ALA A 181 -21.87 -4.03 5.48
N ARG A 182 -22.64 -3.02 5.09
CA ARG A 182 -22.91 -2.72 3.68
C ARG A 182 -21.67 -2.12 3.06
N VAL A 183 -21.18 -2.67 1.95
CA VAL A 183 -19.95 -2.21 1.31
C VAL A 183 -20.23 -1.65 -0.07
N LEU A 184 -19.81 -0.42 -0.32
CA LEU A 184 -19.74 0.22 -1.63
C LEU A 184 -18.28 0.41 -2.00
N ALA A 185 -17.93 0.34 -3.27
CA ALA A 185 -16.55 0.52 -3.71
C ALA A 185 -16.45 1.40 -4.95
N MET A 186 -15.31 2.06 -5.12
CA MET A 186 -14.95 2.80 -6.32
C MET A 186 -13.66 2.25 -6.91
N ARG A 187 -13.61 2.12 -8.23
CA ARG A 187 -12.37 1.83 -8.98
C ARG A 187 -12.35 2.56 -10.31
N ARG A 188 -11.15 2.80 -10.83
CA ARG A 188 -10.95 3.54 -12.10
C ARG A 188 -11.69 2.92 -13.29
N ARG A 189 -11.76 1.60 -13.37
CA ARG A 189 -12.47 0.86 -14.43
C ARG A 189 -13.45 -0.11 -13.78
N PRO A 190 -14.72 0.29 -13.57
CA PRO A 190 -15.72 -0.54 -12.89
C PRO A 190 -16.12 -1.78 -13.72
N GLU A 191 -16.12 -1.67 -15.07
CA GLU A 191 -16.47 -2.76 -15.96
C GLU A 191 -15.35 -3.81 -16.06
N GLY A 192 -15.69 -5.08 -16.05
CA GLY A 192 -14.72 -6.19 -16.12
C GLY A 192 -14.13 -6.63 -14.78
N ALA A 193 -14.72 -6.23 -13.67
CA ALA A 193 -14.28 -6.59 -12.30
C ALA A 193 -14.68 -8.05 -11.94
N SER A 194 -14.38 -9.03 -12.80
CA SER A 194 -14.44 -10.44 -12.39
C SER A 194 -13.29 -10.75 -11.45
N ALA A 195 -13.59 -11.28 -10.26
CA ALA A 195 -12.59 -11.62 -9.24
C ALA A 195 -11.57 -12.67 -9.72
N ALA A 196 -11.91 -13.45 -10.74
CA ALA A 196 -11.13 -14.63 -11.16
C ALA A 196 -9.95 -14.37 -12.11
N GLY A 197 -9.71 -13.13 -12.54
CA GLY A 197 -8.66 -12.84 -13.54
C GLY A 197 -7.90 -11.53 -13.32
N ASP A 198 -8.14 -10.82 -12.21
CA ASP A 198 -7.42 -9.58 -11.89
C ASP A 198 -6.01 -9.93 -11.34
N PRO A 199 -4.92 -9.52 -12.05
CA PRO A 199 -3.55 -9.67 -11.51
C PRO A 199 -3.34 -8.96 -10.16
N ALA A 200 -4.28 -8.09 -9.77
CA ALA A 200 -4.38 -7.49 -8.45
C ALA A 200 -5.08 -8.39 -7.42
N ALA A 201 -5.49 -9.60 -7.81
CA ALA A 201 -5.93 -10.60 -6.85
C ALA A 201 -4.86 -10.74 -5.78
N MET A 202 -5.31 -10.82 -4.52
CA MET A 202 -4.45 -10.91 -3.34
C MET A 202 -3.27 -11.84 -3.60
N ILE A 203 -2.09 -11.45 -3.16
CA ILE A 203 -0.99 -12.40 -3.06
C ILE A 203 -1.53 -13.47 -2.12
N ASP A 204 -1.74 -14.64 -2.70
CA ASP A 204 -2.10 -15.82 -1.95
C ASP A 204 -0.86 -16.20 -1.13
N ASP A 205 -0.88 -15.81 0.14
CA ASP A 205 0.14 -16.21 1.11
C ASP A 205 -0.13 -17.63 1.65
N GLY A 206 -1.02 -18.38 0.97
CA GLY A 206 -1.51 -19.69 1.40
C GLY A 206 -2.52 -19.63 2.54
N GLU A 207 -2.73 -18.45 3.13
CA GLU A 207 -3.63 -18.25 4.26
C GLU A 207 -4.93 -17.52 3.87
N GLY A 208 -5.08 -17.04 2.63
CA GLY A 208 -6.24 -16.32 2.05
C GLY A 208 -7.02 -15.38 3.01
N PHE A 209 -7.80 -14.46 2.53
CA PHE A 209 -8.83 -13.88 3.40
C PHE A 209 -9.95 -14.91 3.57
N PRO A 210 -10.42 -15.14 4.82
CA PRO A 210 -11.38 -16.22 5.10
C PRO A 210 -12.75 -16.01 4.48
N PHE A 211 -13.00 -14.83 3.89
CA PHE A 211 -14.31 -14.45 3.37
C PHE A 211 -14.17 -13.78 1.99
N GLU A 212 -15.01 -14.21 1.04
CA GLU A 212 -15.20 -13.47 -0.21
C GLU A 212 -15.85 -12.12 0.09
N PRO A 213 -15.30 -11.00 -0.44
CA PRO A 213 -15.85 -9.69 -0.18
C PRO A 213 -17.24 -9.55 -0.83
N ARG A 214 -18.24 -9.16 -0.03
CA ARG A 214 -19.58 -8.83 -0.52
C ARG A 214 -19.66 -7.33 -0.74
N VAL A 215 -19.55 -6.91 -1.99
CA VAL A 215 -19.68 -5.50 -2.39
C VAL A 215 -20.98 -5.34 -3.14
N GLU A 216 -21.86 -4.46 -2.62
CA GLU A 216 -23.17 -4.23 -3.21
C GLU A 216 -23.06 -3.56 -4.58
N ARG A 217 -22.13 -2.59 -4.70
CA ARG A 217 -21.92 -1.82 -5.91
C ARG A 217 -20.48 -1.35 -6.07
N VAL A 218 -19.95 -1.46 -7.30
CA VAL A 218 -18.67 -0.87 -7.69
C VAL A 218 -18.95 0.23 -8.71
N VAL A 219 -18.48 1.45 -8.44
CA VAL A 219 -18.70 2.65 -9.27
C VAL A 219 -17.41 3.18 -9.87
N GLY A 220 -17.51 4.02 -10.90
CA GLY A 220 -16.42 4.78 -11.46
C GLY A 220 -16.09 6.06 -10.67
N PRO A 221 -14.98 6.75 -10.99
CA PRO A 221 -14.60 8.01 -10.34
C PRO A 221 -15.62 9.14 -10.50
N ASP A 222 -16.37 9.15 -11.59
CA ASP A 222 -17.46 10.08 -11.87
C ASP A 222 -18.60 10.05 -10.85
N ARG A 223 -18.69 8.96 -10.07
CA ARG A 223 -19.70 8.75 -9.03
C ARG A 223 -19.12 8.80 -7.61
N LEU A 224 -17.96 9.43 -7.43
CA LEU A 224 -17.33 9.55 -6.10
C LEU A 224 -18.28 10.23 -5.09
N HIS A 225 -18.87 11.36 -5.41
CA HIS A 225 -19.75 12.08 -4.50
C HIS A 225 -20.98 11.27 -4.08
N GLU A 226 -21.52 10.44 -4.97
CA GLU A 226 -22.62 9.53 -4.65
C GLU A 226 -22.17 8.49 -3.61
N LEU A 227 -21.00 7.87 -3.81
CA LEU A 227 -20.42 6.93 -2.84
C LEU A 227 -20.21 7.60 -1.49
N LEU A 228 -19.67 8.83 -1.47
CA LEU A 228 -19.42 9.59 -0.24
C LEU A 228 -20.72 9.90 0.49
N ALA A 229 -21.78 10.32 -0.21
CA ALA A 229 -23.08 10.66 0.37
C ALA A 229 -23.80 9.45 1.00
N GLU A 230 -23.55 8.25 0.51
CA GLU A 230 -24.15 7.03 1.05
C GLU A 230 -23.37 6.43 2.22
N SER A 231 -22.08 6.79 2.38
CA SER A 231 -21.16 6.14 3.31
C SER A 231 -21.22 6.74 4.72
N ASP A 232 -21.25 5.88 5.73
CA ASP A 232 -21.03 6.26 7.13
C ASP A 232 -19.54 6.30 7.45
N ILE A 233 -18.75 5.45 6.78
CA ILE A 233 -17.29 5.43 6.87
C ILE A 233 -16.74 5.37 5.45
N VAL A 234 -15.82 6.28 5.15
CA VAL A 234 -15.10 6.34 3.87
C VAL A 234 -13.67 5.89 4.09
N VAL A 235 -13.22 4.88 3.35
CA VAL A 235 -11.86 4.35 3.41
C VAL A 235 -11.11 4.67 2.13
N LEU A 236 -10.00 5.40 2.23
CA LEU A 236 -9.11 5.68 1.10
C LEU A 236 -8.09 4.55 0.96
N ALA A 237 -8.14 3.87 -0.18
CA ALA A 237 -7.27 2.77 -0.59
C ALA A 237 -6.77 2.92 -2.04
N ALA A 238 -6.94 4.10 -2.65
CA ALA A 238 -6.51 4.43 -4.00
C ALA A 238 -5.01 4.76 -4.05
N PRO A 239 -4.30 4.48 -5.17
CA PRO A 239 -2.95 4.97 -5.37
C PRO A 239 -2.94 6.49 -5.56
N LEU A 240 -1.82 7.13 -5.24
CA LEU A 240 -1.58 8.54 -5.55
C LEU A 240 -1.13 8.66 -7.02
N THR A 241 -1.90 9.37 -7.80
CA THR A 241 -1.64 9.72 -9.20
C THR A 241 -2.04 11.17 -9.44
N SER A 242 -1.75 11.73 -10.62
CA SER A 242 -2.24 13.07 -11.00
C SER A 242 -3.78 13.15 -11.05
N GLU A 243 -4.48 12.03 -11.24
CA GLU A 243 -5.95 11.97 -11.25
C GLU A 243 -6.55 11.88 -9.85
N THR A 244 -5.80 11.39 -8.86
CA THR A 244 -6.31 11.14 -7.51
C THR A 244 -5.76 12.11 -6.47
N GLU A 245 -4.74 12.91 -6.81
CA GLU A 245 -4.23 13.96 -5.92
C GLU A 245 -5.31 14.99 -5.62
N GLY A 246 -5.56 15.22 -4.33
CA GLY A 246 -6.58 16.15 -3.86
C GLY A 246 -8.02 15.72 -4.19
N MET A 247 -8.26 14.45 -4.52
CA MET A 247 -9.61 13.98 -4.89
C MET A 247 -10.64 14.11 -3.76
N ILE A 248 -10.18 14.18 -2.51
CA ILE A 248 -11.01 14.49 -1.35
C ILE A 248 -10.81 15.98 -1.04
N ASP A 249 -11.42 16.79 -1.87
CA ASP A 249 -11.46 18.25 -1.78
C ASP A 249 -12.63 18.75 -0.93
N GLU A 250 -12.87 20.06 -0.90
CA GLU A 250 -13.98 20.68 -0.16
C GLU A 250 -15.35 20.14 -0.61
N ALA A 251 -15.54 19.96 -1.93
CA ALA A 251 -16.80 19.46 -2.47
C ALA A 251 -17.03 18.00 -2.10
N ALA A 252 -15.97 17.17 -2.14
CA ALA A 252 -16.01 15.79 -1.73
C ALA A 252 -16.30 15.64 -0.23
N VAL A 253 -15.60 16.40 0.64
CA VAL A 253 -15.91 16.44 2.08
C VAL A 253 -17.33 16.96 2.31
N GLY A 254 -17.76 17.97 1.55
CA GLY A 254 -19.14 18.50 1.56
C GLY A 254 -20.21 17.47 1.19
N ALA A 255 -19.89 16.48 0.37
CA ALA A 255 -20.80 15.40 -0.01
C ALA A 255 -20.94 14.30 1.05
N MET A 256 -20.00 14.16 2.00
CA MET A 256 -20.06 13.15 3.06
C MET A 256 -21.24 13.42 4.00
N LYS A 257 -21.74 12.38 4.68
CA LYS A 257 -22.70 12.53 5.78
C LYS A 257 -22.08 13.33 6.92
N ARG A 258 -22.92 14.03 7.70
CA ARG A 258 -22.46 14.87 8.81
C ARG A 258 -21.73 14.10 9.91
N ASP A 259 -22.13 12.88 10.16
CA ASP A 259 -21.54 11.97 11.15
C ASP A 259 -20.56 10.95 10.54
N ALA A 260 -20.26 11.09 9.25
CA ALA A 260 -19.33 10.18 8.56
C ALA A 260 -17.88 10.36 9.03
N TRP A 261 -17.13 9.26 8.99
CA TRP A 261 -15.70 9.25 9.28
C TRP A 261 -14.88 8.99 8.01
N LEU A 262 -13.77 9.71 7.86
CA LEU A 262 -12.79 9.48 6.81
C LEU A 262 -11.60 8.68 7.37
N ILE A 263 -11.28 7.54 6.77
CA ILE A 263 -10.11 6.73 7.12
C ILE A 263 -9.12 6.79 5.95
N ASN A 264 -7.93 7.34 6.19
CA ASN A 264 -6.88 7.40 5.17
C ASN A 264 -5.66 6.55 5.56
N VAL A 265 -5.51 5.42 4.89
CA VAL A 265 -4.37 4.49 5.00
C VAL A 265 -3.60 4.37 3.68
N ALA A 266 -3.89 5.25 2.72
CA ALA A 266 -3.28 5.23 1.40
C ALA A 266 -2.16 6.26 1.27
N ARG A 267 -2.48 7.53 0.99
CA ARG A 267 -1.53 8.64 0.88
C ARG A 267 -2.19 9.93 1.37
N GLY A 268 -1.46 10.75 2.13
CA GLY A 268 -1.96 12.05 2.62
C GLY A 268 -2.41 12.98 1.48
N ARG A 269 -1.66 13.02 0.39
CA ARG A 269 -1.94 13.89 -0.77
C ARG A 269 -3.23 13.55 -1.55
N LEU A 270 -3.94 12.49 -1.21
CA LEU A 270 -5.30 12.23 -1.73
C LEU A 270 -6.33 13.23 -1.17
N VAL A 271 -6.01 13.88 -0.06
CA VAL A 271 -6.90 14.78 0.68
C VAL A 271 -6.38 16.20 0.61
N ASP A 272 -7.27 17.17 0.45
CA ASP A 272 -7.00 18.56 0.72
C ASP A 272 -7.03 18.80 2.24
N ASP A 273 -5.85 18.95 2.84
CA ASP A 273 -5.70 19.14 4.29
C ASP A 273 -6.47 20.38 4.79
N THR A 274 -6.52 21.47 4.00
CA THR A 274 -7.22 22.69 4.39
C THR A 274 -8.72 22.46 4.48
N ALA A 275 -9.28 21.77 3.50
CA ALA A 275 -10.69 21.42 3.47
C ALA A 275 -11.05 20.45 4.61
N LEU A 276 -10.23 19.41 4.83
CA LEU A 276 -10.47 18.44 5.87
C LEU A 276 -10.39 19.07 7.27
N VAL A 277 -9.32 19.84 7.57
CA VAL A 277 -9.14 20.50 8.88
C VAL A 277 -10.32 21.44 9.17
N ARG A 278 -10.77 22.23 8.19
CA ARG A 278 -11.94 23.10 8.35
C ARG A 278 -13.20 22.27 8.68
N ALA A 279 -13.46 21.21 7.90
CA ALA A 279 -14.63 20.36 8.11
C ALA A 279 -14.64 19.68 9.49
N LEU A 280 -13.48 19.27 9.96
CA LEU A 280 -13.34 18.67 11.29
C LEU A 280 -13.58 19.68 12.41
N ARG A 281 -13.04 20.90 12.31
CA ARG A 281 -13.28 22.00 13.27
C ARG A 281 -14.74 22.40 13.35
N ASP A 282 -15.40 22.47 12.20
CA ASP A 282 -16.79 22.88 12.08
C ASP A 282 -17.79 21.73 12.36
N ASN A 283 -17.28 20.53 12.71
CA ASN A 283 -18.08 19.30 12.87
C ASN A 283 -18.99 19.04 11.64
N ARG A 284 -18.47 19.33 10.44
CA ARG A 284 -19.17 19.03 9.19
C ARG A 284 -19.22 17.55 8.90
N ILE A 285 -18.20 16.80 9.37
CA ILE A 285 -18.13 15.34 9.39
C ILE A 285 -17.84 14.88 10.83
N GLY A 286 -18.11 13.62 11.12
CA GLY A 286 -17.91 13.03 12.46
C GLY A 286 -16.46 13.03 12.90
N GLY A 287 -15.54 12.71 11.99
CA GLY A 287 -14.12 12.69 12.32
C GLY A 287 -13.25 12.12 11.20
N ALA A 288 -11.97 11.95 11.51
CA ALA A 288 -11.01 11.29 10.63
C ALA A 288 -10.05 10.37 11.40
N ALA A 289 -9.68 9.24 10.78
CA ALA A 289 -8.59 8.38 11.24
C ALA A 289 -7.50 8.35 10.16
N LEU A 290 -6.35 8.92 10.47
CA LEU A 290 -5.31 9.21 9.49
C LEU A 290 -4.02 8.47 9.86
N ASP A 291 -3.56 7.58 8.97
CA ASP A 291 -2.27 6.90 9.08
C ASP A 291 -1.21 7.52 8.16
N THR A 292 -1.64 8.31 7.16
CA THR A 292 -0.76 8.94 6.16
C THR A 292 -1.05 10.42 6.04
N PHE A 293 0.02 11.22 5.80
CA PHE A 293 -0.03 12.68 5.78
C PHE A 293 0.65 13.24 4.53
N ARG A 294 0.35 14.49 4.18
CA ARG A 294 1.03 15.18 3.07
C ARG A 294 2.51 15.31 3.35
N ASP A 295 2.86 15.73 4.57
CA ASP A 295 4.22 15.86 5.06
C ASP A 295 4.47 14.81 6.15
N GLU A 296 5.44 13.95 5.94
CA GLU A 296 5.83 12.87 6.86
C GLU A 296 7.33 12.96 7.18
N PRO A 297 7.70 12.98 8.49
CA PRO A 297 6.86 12.92 9.70
C PRO A 297 5.90 14.12 9.84
N LEU A 298 4.69 13.87 10.41
CA LEU A 298 3.72 14.93 10.65
C LEU A 298 4.34 16.04 11.51
N PRO A 299 4.41 17.30 11.02
CA PRO A 299 5.04 18.40 11.76
C PRO A 299 4.38 18.63 13.13
N PRO A 300 5.17 18.99 14.18
CA PRO A 300 4.62 19.28 15.51
C PRO A 300 3.55 20.38 15.54
N GLY A 301 3.60 21.32 14.60
CA GLY A 301 2.62 22.41 14.48
C GLY A 301 1.40 22.06 13.63
N SER A 302 1.23 20.80 13.23
CA SER A 302 0.07 20.39 12.44
C SER A 302 -1.21 20.53 13.26
N PRO A 303 -2.29 21.12 12.68
CA PRO A 303 -3.57 21.26 13.36
C PRO A 303 -4.23 19.93 13.72
N TYR A 304 -3.87 18.84 13.06
CA TYR A 304 -4.43 17.53 13.34
C TYR A 304 -4.17 17.03 14.78
N TRP A 305 -3.06 17.47 15.41
CA TRP A 305 -2.72 17.08 16.79
C TRP A 305 -3.74 17.55 17.84
N GLU A 306 -4.42 18.66 17.55
CA GLU A 306 -5.33 19.32 18.49
C GLU A 306 -6.81 18.99 18.26
N LEU A 307 -7.15 18.29 17.17
CA LEU A 307 -8.53 17.99 16.82
C LEU A 307 -9.05 16.77 17.62
N PRO A 308 -10.09 16.93 18.46
CA PRO A 308 -10.57 15.84 19.33
C PRO A 308 -11.25 14.70 18.54
N ASN A 309 -11.73 14.98 17.32
CA ASN A 309 -12.37 14.03 16.43
C ASN A 309 -11.39 13.46 15.38
N VAL A 310 -10.09 13.39 15.71
CA VAL A 310 -9.05 12.83 14.84
C VAL A 310 -8.28 11.74 15.58
N ILE A 311 -8.14 10.58 14.93
CA ILE A 311 -7.24 9.51 15.36
C ILE A 311 -6.01 9.55 14.44
N LEU A 312 -4.81 9.63 15.03
CA LEU A 312 -3.55 9.68 14.30
C LEU A 312 -2.74 8.41 14.55
N THR A 313 -2.17 7.85 13.48
CA THR A 313 -1.13 6.81 13.57
C THR A 313 0.02 7.17 12.63
N PRO A 314 1.29 6.88 13.01
CA PRO A 314 2.47 7.40 12.31
C PRO A 314 2.88 6.51 11.13
N HIS A 315 2.00 6.40 10.10
CA HIS A 315 2.20 5.58 8.90
C HIS A 315 2.64 4.15 9.27
N THR A 316 1.89 3.53 10.16
CA THR A 316 2.22 2.22 10.75
C THR A 316 1.20 1.11 10.42
N ALA A 317 0.13 1.43 9.70
CA ALA A 317 -0.90 0.46 9.33
C ALA A 317 -0.35 -0.78 8.62
N TRP A 318 0.79 -0.66 7.93
CA TRP A 318 1.50 -1.74 7.26
C TRP A 318 2.25 -2.68 8.22
N SER A 319 2.51 -2.26 9.46
CA SER A 319 3.44 -2.92 10.37
C SER A 319 2.95 -4.29 10.82
N SER A 320 3.68 -5.33 10.44
CA SER A 320 3.45 -6.70 10.86
C SER A 320 4.75 -7.50 10.77
N ALA A 321 4.95 -8.42 11.70
CA ALA A 321 6.11 -9.31 11.71
C ALA A 321 6.22 -10.18 10.42
N ARG A 322 5.10 -10.40 9.72
CA ARG A 322 5.05 -11.22 8.50
C ARG A 322 5.30 -10.47 7.20
N VAL A 323 5.29 -9.13 7.21
CA VAL A 323 5.43 -8.33 5.98
C VAL A 323 6.76 -8.59 5.27
N LEU A 324 7.87 -8.67 6.03
CA LEU A 324 9.17 -8.95 5.43
C LEU A 324 9.21 -10.33 4.78
N ASP A 325 8.65 -11.36 5.42
CA ASP A 325 8.61 -12.72 4.87
C ASP A 325 7.82 -12.75 3.56
N ARG A 326 6.63 -12.11 3.51
CA ARG A 326 5.81 -11.99 2.29
C ARG A 326 6.52 -11.22 1.17
N SER A 327 7.24 -10.13 1.51
CA SER A 327 8.02 -9.38 0.52
C SER A 327 9.11 -10.23 -0.13
N ILE A 328 9.80 -11.04 0.68
CA ILE A 328 10.84 -11.95 0.19
C ILE A 328 10.22 -13.10 -0.62
N ASP A 329 9.06 -13.64 -0.21
CA ASP A 329 8.36 -14.69 -0.98
C ASP A 329 8.00 -14.20 -2.38
N LEU A 330 7.40 -13.01 -2.48
CA LEU A 330 7.06 -12.40 -3.76
C LEU A 330 8.28 -12.14 -4.63
N PHE A 331 9.37 -11.62 -4.04
CA PHE A 331 10.60 -11.39 -4.76
C PHE A 331 11.21 -12.70 -5.28
N CYS A 332 11.25 -13.75 -4.44
CA CYS A 332 11.74 -15.07 -4.82
C CYS A 332 10.89 -15.72 -5.93
N ASP A 333 9.54 -15.62 -5.87
CA ASP A 333 8.67 -16.08 -6.96
C ASP A 333 9.00 -15.34 -8.27
N ASN A 334 9.15 -14.03 -8.22
CA ASN A 334 9.53 -13.24 -9.38
C ASN A 334 10.95 -13.55 -9.88
N LEU A 335 11.92 -13.87 -9.01
CA LEU A 335 13.25 -14.33 -9.43
C LEU A 335 13.18 -15.62 -10.23
N VAL A 336 12.38 -16.59 -9.76
CA VAL A 336 12.17 -17.85 -10.49
C VAL A 336 11.53 -17.58 -11.85
N ARG A 337 10.51 -16.73 -11.92
CA ARG A 337 9.86 -16.32 -13.18
C ARG A 337 10.83 -15.62 -14.12
N PHE A 338 11.62 -14.66 -13.61
CA PHE A 338 12.60 -13.92 -14.37
C PHE A 338 13.64 -14.86 -15.01
N SER A 339 14.17 -15.81 -14.24
CA SER A 339 15.14 -16.79 -14.75
C SER A 339 14.56 -17.72 -15.83
N ARG A 340 13.23 -17.93 -15.83
CA ARG A 340 12.53 -18.75 -16.82
C ARG A 340 11.98 -17.95 -18.00
N GLY A 341 12.12 -16.62 -17.99
CA GLY A 341 11.51 -15.74 -18.98
C GLY A 341 9.97 -15.73 -18.92
N GLU A 342 9.39 -16.06 -17.75
CA GLU A 342 7.96 -16.02 -17.49
C GLU A 342 7.50 -14.61 -17.11
N PRO A 343 6.23 -14.25 -17.33
CA PRO A 343 5.69 -12.96 -16.91
C PRO A 343 5.83 -12.77 -15.39
N LEU A 344 6.38 -11.62 -14.98
CA LEU A 344 6.52 -11.27 -13.57
C LEU A 344 5.18 -10.85 -12.97
N ARG A 345 5.04 -11.05 -11.65
CA ARG A 345 3.90 -10.53 -10.90
C ARG A 345 4.11 -9.06 -10.56
N ASN A 346 3.03 -8.33 -10.48
CA ASN A 346 3.01 -6.92 -10.05
C ASN A 346 3.92 -6.02 -10.89
N VAL A 347 3.96 -6.25 -12.20
CA VAL A 347 4.61 -5.31 -13.12
C VAL A 347 3.89 -3.96 -13.04
N VAL A 348 4.69 -2.92 -12.90
CA VAL A 348 4.22 -1.54 -12.81
C VAL A 348 4.08 -0.98 -14.21
N ASP A 349 2.95 -0.32 -14.48
CA ASP A 349 2.79 0.51 -15.66
C ASP A 349 3.42 1.90 -15.39
N PRO A 350 4.55 2.25 -16.05
CA PRO A 350 5.20 3.53 -15.80
C PRO A 350 4.34 4.74 -16.16
N ALA A 351 3.42 4.60 -17.12
CA ALA A 351 2.53 5.68 -17.54
C ALA A 351 1.40 5.89 -16.53
N ALA A 352 0.86 4.80 -15.96
CA ALA A 352 -0.15 4.86 -14.92
C ALA A 352 0.43 5.21 -13.53
N GLY A 353 1.73 4.95 -13.29
CA GLY A 353 2.41 5.24 -12.03
C GLY A 353 2.17 4.19 -10.93
N TYR A 354 1.63 3.01 -11.24
CA TYR A 354 1.36 1.93 -10.28
C TYR A 354 1.24 0.55 -10.94
#